data_f81c953dbd5237ee1cedaf5874fac61a
#
_entry.id   f81c953dbd5237ee1cedaf5874fac61a
#
_cell.length_a   1.000
_cell.length_b   1.000
_cell.length_c   1.000
_cell.angle_alpha   90.00
_cell.angle_beta   90.00
_cell.angle_gamma   90.00
#
_symmetry.space_group_name_H-M   'P 1'
#
loop_
_entity.id
_entity.type
_entity.pdbx_description
1 polymer ?
#
loop_
_entity_poly.entity_id
_entity_poly.type
_entity_poly.pdbx_seq_one_letter_code
_entity_poly.pdbx_strand_id
1 'polypeptide(L)'
;MIIYLPVICLVFAINAGAKLKHDSVANIPEDGRLDFVGLATKYGANTEEHDIVTDDGYVLKLFHLVGDRTRPVLLNHGILQSSDTFILRGNTSLAIQLVKRGYDVWLLNVRGNRYSRRHLYLNPNTDEEFWDYSFVEFAKFDISAAVDYILQATGEKRLSVIGFSEGTTSMYALGILKPEYNDKVKIHVSLAPVCYMYHTRPITLNIVQNIEHINRGLLLLNSNEVLSFYSAAKKLSDVSCIREKVGYDLCLLGIILPVTGGDKREIEEEFSRAAMGHFPAGTSRKNLYHLGQLGLRKFSHFDYGSMQNKAVYGTDTPPKLNLAKVTMKTALIVGRGDRISTVKDVRLLRDALPNVVKYIELQPDSFGHLNFVWGRNTHRLMFPMIFKLLEKYK
;
A
#
# COMPACT_ATOMS: atom_id res chain seq x y z
N MET A 1 -3.86 27.11 -13.05
CA MET A 1 -4.57 27.49 -11.81
C MET A 1 -6.00 26.89 -11.68
N ILE A 2 -6.56 26.27 -12.71
CA ILE A 2 -7.98 25.79 -12.71
C ILE A 2 -8.10 24.28 -12.42
N ILE A 3 -7.04 23.50 -12.45
CA ILE A 3 -7.06 22.03 -12.23
C ILE A 3 -6.86 21.66 -10.74
N TYR A 4 -6.50 22.61 -9.88
CA TYR A 4 -6.25 22.40 -8.44
C TYR A 4 -7.52 22.35 -7.57
N LEU A 5 -8.61 22.94 -8.04
CA LEU A 5 -9.85 23.03 -7.29
C LEU A 5 -10.48 21.65 -7.00
N PRO A 6 -10.52 20.66 -7.92
CA PRO A 6 -11.21 19.40 -7.65
C PRO A 6 -10.53 18.51 -6.61
N VAL A 7 -9.20 18.46 -6.58
CA VAL A 7 -8.48 17.61 -5.61
C VAL A 7 -8.49 18.26 -4.22
N ILE A 8 -8.29 19.56 -4.15
CA ILE A 8 -8.39 20.36 -2.91
C ILE A 8 -9.86 20.45 -2.47
N CYS A 9 -10.83 20.67 -3.37
CA CYS A 9 -12.25 20.66 -3.04
C CYS A 9 -12.74 19.27 -2.64
N LEU A 10 -12.18 18.17 -3.15
CA LEU A 10 -12.51 16.83 -2.69
C LEU A 10 -12.01 16.64 -1.23
N VAL A 11 -10.82 17.13 -0.89
CA VAL A 11 -10.28 17.11 0.49
C VAL A 11 -11.07 18.07 1.41
N PHE A 12 -11.53 19.23 0.91
CA PHE A 12 -12.24 20.25 1.70
C PHE A 12 -13.76 20.05 1.76
N ALA A 13 -14.43 19.55 0.71
CA ALA A 13 -15.86 19.22 0.71
C ALA A 13 -16.21 18.05 1.65
N ILE A 14 -15.23 17.34 2.10
CA ILE A 14 -15.29 16.12 2.92
C ILE A 14 -15.67 16.42 4.39
N ASN A 15 -15.43 17.63 4.89
CA ASN A 15 -15.76 18.02 6.27
C ASN A 15 -17.07 18.80 6.43
N ALA A 16 -17.75 19.16 5.33
CA ALA A 16 -19.06 19.78 5.41
C ALA A 16 -20.15 18.70 5.47
N GLY A 17 -20.64 18.42 6.68
CA GLY A 17 -21.64 17.39 6.98
C GLY A 17 -22.94 17.51 6.19
N ALA A 18 -23.00 16.93 5.02
CA ALA A 18 -24.23 16.71 4.27
C ALA A 18 -24.87 15.38 4.70
N LYS A 19 -26.07 15.41 5.24
CA LYS A 19 -26.94 14.25 5.44
C LYS A 19 -27.33 13.66 4.08
N LEU A 20 -26.56 12.68 3.59
CA LEU A 20 -26.87 11.94 2.36
C LEU A 20 -27.76 10.74 2.70
N LYS A 21 -28.87 10.59 1.96
CA LYS A 21 -29.81 9.47 2.10
C LYS A 21 -29.21 8.12 1.73
N HIS A 22 -29.64 7.08 2.44
CA HIS A 22 -29.09 5.72 2.52
C HIS A 22 -29.31 4.81 1.28
N ASP A 23 -29.82 5.32 0.17
CA ASP A 23 -30.29 4.48 -0.96
C ASP A 23 -29.20 3.99 -1.93
N SER A 24 -27.92 4.28 -1.66
CA SER A 24 -26.82 4.00 -2.59
C SER A 24 -26.11 2.66 -2.39
N VAL A 25 -26.36 1.95 -1.28
CA VAL A 25 -25.67 0.68 -0.95
C VAL A 25 -26.15 -0.50 -1.82
N ALA A 26 -27.37 -0.44 -2.34
CA ALA A 26 -27.98 -1.53 -3.12
C ALA A 26 -27.27 -1.82 -4.46
N ASN A 27 -26.49 -0.90 -4.99
CA ASN A 27 -25.87 -1.00 -6.32
C ASN A 27 -24.37 -1.34 -6.30
N ILE A 28 -23.78 -1.61 -5.12
CA ILE A 28 -22.37 -2.07 -5.04
C ILE A 28 -22.32 -3.53 -5.49
N PRO A 29 -21.42 -3.93 -6.41
CA PRO A 29 -21.19 -5.34 -6.72
C PRO A 29 -20.91 -6.14 -5.44
N GLU A 30 -21.29 -7.42 -5.42
CA GLU A 30 -21.12 -8.27 -4.25
C GLU A 30 -19.70 -8.23 -3.70
N ASP A 31 -18.68 -8.34 -4.56
CA ASP A 31 -17.27 -8.28 -4.16
C ASP A 31 -16.88 -6.95 -3.50
N GLY A 32 -17.57 -5.87 -3.79
CA GLY A 32 -17.34 -4.58 -3.13
C GLY A 32 -17.96 -4.45 -1.73
N ARG A 33 -18.80 -5.41 -1.33
CA ARG A 33 -19.48 -5.45 -0.02
C ARG A 33 -18.91 -6.49 0.93
N LEU A 34 -18.32 -7.55 0.40
CA LEU A 34 -17.66 -8.58 1.19
C LEU A 34 -16.39 -8.04 1.84
N ASP A 35 -16.07 -8.50 3.04
CA ASP A 35 -14.74 -8.29 3.62
C ASP A 35 -13.73 -9.30 3.06
N PHE A 36 -12.52 -9.28 3.57
CA PHE A 36 -11.46 -10.19 3.11
C PHE A 36 -11.87 -11.66 3.24
N VAL A 37 -12.45 -12.05 4.38
CA VAL A 37 -12.87 -13.43 4.66
C VAL A 37 -14.00 -13.85 3.73
N GLY A 38 -14.97 -12.96 3.52
CA GLY A 38 -16.08 -13.19 2.58
C GLY A 38 -15.57 -13.38 1.14
N LEU A 39 -14.61 -12.57 0.68
CA LEU A 39 -13.97 -12.73 -0.62
C LEU A 39 -13.20 -14.05 -0.71
N ALA A 40 -12.39 -14.38 0.30
CA ALA A 40 -11.62 -15.62 0.32
C ALA A 40 -12.52 -16.87 0.26
N THR A 41 -13.59 -16.88 1.06
CA THR A 41 -14.60 -17.94 1.06
C THR A 41 -15.28 -18.07 -0.29
N LYS A 42 -15.71 -16.95 -0.89
CA LYS A 42 -16.34 -16.92 -2.22
C LYS A 42 -15.44 -17.52 -3.30
N TYR A 43 -14.14 -17.31 -3.21
CA TYR A 43 -13.15 -17.80 -4.19
C TYR A 43 -12.48 -19.11 -3.78
N GLY A 44 -13.01 -19.79 -2.75
CA GLY A 44 -12.65 -21.15 -2.36
C GLY A 44 -11.32 -21.27 -1.62
N ALA A 45 -10.87 -20.21 -0.95
CA ALA A 45 -9.70 -20.25 -0.09
C ALA A 45 -10.10 -20.49 1.38
N ASN A 46 -9.40 -21.40 2.06
CA ASN A 46 -9.51 -21.57 3.51
C ASN A 46 -8.74 -20.45 4.20
N THR A 47 -9.40 -19.69 5.07
CA THR A 47 -8.87 -18.47 5.66
C THR A 47 -8.88 -18.54 7.19
N GLU A 48 -7.76 -18.17 7.79
CA GLU A 48 -7.61 -17.90 9.22
C GLU A 48 -7.36 -16.43 9.45
N GLU A 49 -7.82 -15.92 10.59
CA GLU A 49 -7.62 -14.54 11.02
C GLU A 49 -6.74 -14.52 12.27
N HIS A 50 -5.68 -13.73 12.24
CA HIS A 50 -4.78 -13.57 13.36
C HIS A 50 -4.70 -12.11 13.77
N ASP A 51 -4.72 -11.86 15.09
CA ASP A 51 -4.39 -10.58 15.68
C ASP A 51 -2.97 -10.66 16.21
N ILE A 52 -2.07 -9.81 15.69
CA ILE A 52 -0.69 -9.72 16.14
C ILE A 52 -0.46 -8.39 16.85
N VAL A 53 0.28 -8.41 17.95
CA VAL A 53 0.59 -7.21 18.72
C VAL A 53 2.02 -6.79 18.44
N THR A 54 2.20 -5.53 18.06
CA THR A 54 3.52 -4.94 17.86
C THR A 54 4.17 -4.53 19.18
N ASP A 55 5.50 -4.38 19.20
CA ASP A 55 6.25 -3.98 20.41
C ASP A 55 5.79 -2.61 20.96
N ASP A 56 5.24 -1.74 20.11
CA ASP A 56 4.71 -0.44 20.49
C ASP A 56 3.19 -0.43 20.69
N GLY A 57 2.53 -1.61 20.74
CA GLY A 57 1.17 -1.79 21.24
C GLY A 57 0.05 -1.76 20.20
N TYR A 58 0.34 -1.65 18.91
CA TYR A 58 -0.70 -1.79 17.88
C TYR A 58 -1.14 -3.24 17.72
N VAL A 59 -2.45 -3.43 17.51
CA VAL A 59 -3.05 -4.74 17.23
C VAL A 59 -3.39 -4.81 15.76
N LEU A 60 -2.60 -5.57 15.01
CA LEU A 60 -2.71 -5.68 13.56
C LEU A 60 -3.49 -6.94 13.17
N LYS A 61 -4.29 -6.83 12.12
CA LYS A 61 -4.94 -7.98 11.47
C LYS A 61 -3.99 -8.59 10.43
N LEU A 62 -3.73 -9.86 10.57
CA LEU A 62 -2.99 -10.68 9.63
C LEU A 62 -3.94 -11.78 9.13
N PHE A 63 -4.28 -11.77 7.83
CA PHE A 63 -5.04 -12.85 7.22
C PHE A 63 -4.10 -13.93 6.70
N HIS A 64 -4.53 -15.19 6.85
CA HIS A 64 -3.80 -16.36 6.42
C HIS A 64 -4.68 -17.20 5.51
N LEU A 65 -4.28 -17.35 4.26
CA LEU A 65 -4.86 -18.32 3.34
C LEU A 65 -4.02 -19.58 3.41
N VAL A 66 -4.60 -20.61 4.00
CA VAL A 66 -3.89 -21.84 4.41
C VAL A 66 -3.36 -22.61 3.19
N GLY A 67 -2.07 -22.91 3.20
CA GLY A 67 -1.36 -23.67 2.19
C GLY A 67 -0.27 -24.58 2.76
N ASP A 68 0.77 -24.83 1.99
CA ASP A 68 1.95 -25.59 2.42
C ASP A 68 2.84 -24.70 3.31
N ARG A 69 2.85 -24.99 4.61
CA ARG A 69 3.61 -24.24 5.63
C ARG A 69 5.10 -24.12 5.34
N THR A 70 5.68 -24.99 4.50
CA THR A 70 7.08 -24.90 4.10
C THR A 70 7.34 -23.81 3.06
N ARG A 71 6.27 -23.20 2.53
CA ARG A 71 6.29 -22.20 1.46
C ARG A 71 5.60 -20.88 1.85
N PRO A 72 5.94 -20.26 3.00
CA PRO A 72 5.28 -19.05 3.46
C PRO A 72 5.63 -17.85 2.56
N VAL A 73 4.59 -17.09 2.21
CA VAL A 73 4.67 -15.84 1.44
C VAL A 73 3.88 -14.75 2.15
N LEU A 74 4.53 -13.65 2.48
CA LEU A 74 3.90 -12.45 3.02
C LEU A 74 3.58 -11.47 1.88
N LEU A 75 2.33 -11.01 1.82
CA LEU A 75 1.88 -9.93 0.94
C LEU A 75 1.73 -8.64 1.75
N ASN A 76 2.37 -7.55 1.31
CA ASN A 76 2.38 -6.25 1.96
C ASN A 76 1.85 -5.17 1.00
N HIS A 77 0.71 -4.54 1.34
CA HIS A 77 -0.05 -3.64 0.48
C HIS A 77 0.54 -2.22 0.39
N GLY A 78 0.02 -1.42 -0.55
CA GLY A 78 0.38 -0.01 -0.74
C GLY A 78 -0.41 0.96 0.14
N ILE A 79 -0.07 2.26 0.01
CA ILE A 79 -0.76 3.34 0.74
C ILE A 79 -2.26 3.34 0.45
N LEU A 80 -3.07 3.65 1.47
CA LEU A 80 -4.54 3.72 1.41
C LEU A 80 -5.21 2.39 1.03
N GLN A 81 -4.48 1.28 1.07
CA GLN A 81 -4.99 -0.05 0.76
C GLN A 81 -5.09 -0.95 2.00
N SER A 82 -5.58 -2.14 1.80
CA SER A 82 -5.60 -3.25 2.75
C SER A 82 -5.21 -4.54 2.02
N SER A 83 -5.18 -5.65 2.75
CA SER A 83 -5.03 -7.00 2.18
C SER A 83 -5.99 -7.27 1.03
N ASP A 84 -7.17 -6.62 0.99
CA ASP A 84 -8.21 -6.80 -0.02
C ASP A 84 -7.68 -6.57 -1.44
N THR A 85 -6.70 -5.68 -1.60
CA THR A 85 -6.13 -5.37 -2.92
C THR A 85 -5.54 -6.60 -3.63
N PHE A 86 -5.10 -7.61 -2.87
CA PHE A 86 -4.52 -8.84 -3.41
C PHE A 86 -5.54 -9.95 -3.72
N ILE A 87 -6.83 -9.76 -3.35
CA ILE A 87 -7.89 -10.77 -3.55
C ILE A 87 -9.03 -10.27 -4.44
N LEU A 88 -9.21 -8.97 -4.61
CA LEU A 88 -10.35 -8.35 -5.32
C LEU A 88 -10.55 -8.85 -6.76
N ARG A 89 -9.51 -9.29 -7.46
CA ARG A 89 -9.63 -9.90 -8.79
C ARG A 89 -10.11 -11.36 -8.75
N GLY A 90 -10.59 -11.81 -7.59
CA GLY A 90 -11.16 -13.14 -7.43
C GLY A 90 -10.20 -14.24 -7.86
N ASN A 91 -10.69 -15.15 -8.69
CA ASN A 91 -9.90 -16.29 -9.16
C ASN A 91 -8.60 -15.92 -9.91
N THR A 92 -8.49 -14.69 -10.43
CA THR A 92 -7.28 -14.19 -11.10
C THR A 92 -6.43 -13.29 -10.22
N SER A 93 -6.79 -13.13 -8.94
CA SER A 93 -6.01 -12.36 -7.98
C SER A 93 -4.72 -13.05 -7.56
N LEU A 94 -3.74 -12.27 -7.10
CA LEU A 94 -2.44 -12.81 -6.71
C LEU A 94 -2.55 -13.78 -5.53
N ALA A 95 -3.33 -13.43 -4.50
CA ALA A 95 -3.50 -14.25 -3.32
C ALA A 95 -4.08 -15.64 -3.67
N ILE A 96 -5.20 -15.68 -4.41
CA ILE A 96 -5.85 -16.93 -4.83
C ILE A 96 -4.95 -17.75 -5.76
N GLN A 97 -4.21 -17.09 -6.67
CA GLN A 97 -3.30 -17.79 -7.57
C GLN A 97 -2.08 -18.39 -6.85
N LEU A 98 -1.61 -17.77 -5.77
CA LEU A 98 -0.55 -18.33 -4.92
C LEU A 98 -1.05 -19.56 -4.14
N VAL A 99 -2.22 -19.46 -3.50
CA VAL A 99 -2.84 -20.60 -2.78
C VAL A 99 -3.06 -21.79 -3.70
N LYS A 100 -3.60 -21.58 -4.92
CA LYS A 100 -3.79 -22.65 -5.92
C LYS A 100 -2.49 -23.33 -6.34
N ARG A 101 -1.33 -22.72 -6.07
CA ARG A 101 0.02 -23.29 -6.30
C ARG A 101 0.63 -23.86 -5.02
N GLY A 102 -0.15 -23.97 -3.97
CA GLY A 102 0.27 -24.54 -2.70
C GLY A 102 1.12 -23.62 -1.82
N TYR A 103 1.19 -22.30 -2.08
CA TYR A 103 1.85 -21.38 -1.16
C TYR A 103 0.99 -21.15 0.08
N ASP A 104 1.64 -20.98 1.21
CA ASP A 104 1.06 -20.54 2.48
C ASP A 104 1.06 -19.02 2.51
N VAL A 105 -0.10 -18.40 2.30
CA VAL A 105 -0.18 -16.97 1.95
C VAL A 105 -0.68 -16.15 3.14
N TRP A 106 0.17 -15.23 3.58
CA TRP A 106 -0.10 -14.31 4.69
C TRP A 106 -0.26 -12.89 4.18
N LEU A 107 -1.28 -12.17 4.62
CA LEU A 107 -1.58 -10.83 4.14
C LEU A 107 -1.65 -9.87 5.33
N LEU A 108 -0.65 -8.99 5.42
CA LEU A 108 -0.57 -7.99 6.46
C LEU A 108 -1.54 -6.84 6.18
N ASN A 109 -2.14 -6.34 7.25
CA ASN A 109 -2.79 -5.05 7.30
C ASN A 109 -1.98 -4.16 8.24
N VAL A 110 -1.31 -3.14 7.70
CA VAL A 110 -0.52 -2.21 8.52
C VAL A 110 -1.43 -1.37 9.42
N ARG A 111 -0.89 -0.84 10.51
CA ARG A 111 -1.60 0.00 11.49
C ARG A 111 -2.41 1.11 10.84
N GLY A 112 -3.58 1.37 11.38
CA GLY A 112 -4.47 2.46 10.97
C GLY A 112 -5.28 2.20 9.71
N ASN A 113 -5.10 1.08 9.00
CA ASN A 113 -6.01 0.72 7.92
C ASN A 113 -7.33 0.13 8.46
N ARG A 114 -8.31 -0.13 7.57
CA ARG A 114 -9.65 -0.60 7.94
C ARG A 114 -9.69 -1.84 8.85
N TYR A 115 -8.66 -2.69 8.85
CA TYR A 115 -8.60 -3.92 9.64
C TYR A 115 -7.71 -3.80 10.88
N SER A 116 -6.78 -2.84 10.91
CA SER A 116 -5.76 -2.67 11.97
C SER A 116 -5.84 -1.32 12.68
N ARG A 117 -7.09 -0.86 12.96
CA ARG A 117 -7.38 0.40 13.64
C ARG A 117 -7.57 0.15 15.14
N ARG A 118 -6.59 -0.53 15.76
CA ARG A 118 -6.62 -0.93 17.18
C ARG A 118 -5.24 -0.79 17.83
N HIS A 119 -5.24 -0.45 19.11
CA HIS A 119 -4.05 -0.36 19.96
C HIS A 119 -4.41 -0.80 21.37
N LEU A 120 -3.44 -1.30 22.15
CA LEU A 120 -3.68 -1.78 23.52
C LEU A 120 -4.15 -0.67 24.48
N TYR A 121 -3.66 0.56 24.26
CA TYR A 121 -3.88 1.68 25.17
C TYR A 121 -4.47 2.93 24.50
N LEU A 122 -4.23 3.16 23.20
CA LEU A 122 -4.65 4.35 22.48
C LEU A 122 -5.98 4.11 21.75
N ASN A 123 -6.85 5.10 21.81
CA ASN A 123 -8.12 5.12 21.08
C ASN A 123 -7.96 5.88 19.75
N PRO A 124 -8.15 5.24 18.60
CA PRO A 124 -7.98 5.88 17.28
C PRO A 124 -8.95 7.04 17.01
N ASN A 125 -10.01 7.19 17.80
CA ASN A 125 -11.00 8.27 17.62
C ASN A 125 -10.68 9.53 18.41
N THR A 126 -9.87 9.43 19.49
CA THR A 126 -9.62 10.53 20.44
C THR A 126 -8.14 10.86 20.60
N ASP A 127 -7.26 9.88 20.43
CA ASP A 127 -5.84 10.02 20.77
C ASP A 127 -5.03 10.27 19.49
N GLU A 128 -4.46 11.46 19.36
CA GLU A 128 -3.67 11.87 18.20
C GLU A 128 -2.41 11.03 18.06
N GLU A 129 -1.85 10.58 19.15
CA GLU A 129 -0.68 9.72 19.23
C GLU A 129 -0.87 8.40 18.49
N PHE A 130 -2.12 7.89 18.40
CA PHE A 130 -2.44 6.71 17.60
C PHE A 130 -2.02 6.90 16.13
N TRP A 131 -2.04 8.13 15.61
CA TRP A 131 -1.76 8.45 14.21
C TRP A 131 -0.33 8.96 13.97
N ASP A 132 0.53 8.95 15.01
CA ASP A 132 1.93 9.41 14.90
C ASP A 132 2.86 8.32 14.32
N TYR A 133 2.59 7.87 13.11
CA TYR A 133 3.38 6.86 12.41
C TYR A 133 3.54 7.17 10.91
N SER A 134 4.53 6.53 10.32
CA SER A 134 4.82 6.51 8.89
C SER A 134 5.30 5.12 8.43
N PHE A 135 5.76 4.97 7.20
CA PHE A 135 6.35 3.73 6.71
C PHE A 135 7.58 3.25 7.52
N VAL A 136 8.20 4.13 8.29
CA VAL A 136 9.29 3.79 9.21
C VAL A 136 8.78 2.93 10.35
N GLU A 137 7.64 3.29 10.95
CA GLU A 137 6.98 2.52 11.99
C GLU A 137 6.42 1.21 11.42
N PHE A 138 5.87 1.21 10.19
CA PHE A 138 5.49 -0.03 9.50
C PHE A 138 6.66 -1.01 9.39
N ALA A 139 7.83 -0.50 8.97
CA ALA A 139 9.04 -1.31 8.87
C ALA A 139 9.50 -1.85 10.24
N LYS A 140 9.59 -0.94 11.22
CA LYS A 140 10.21 -1.22 12.51
C LYS A 140 9.37 -2.15 13.39
N PHE A 141 8.04 -2.05 13.28
CA PHE A 141 7.12 -2.73 14.20
C PHE A 141 6.15 -3.66 13.46
N ASP A 142 5.44 -3.20 12.42
CA ASP A 142 4.36 -3.97 11.81
C ASP A 142 4.88 -5.17 11.02
N ILE A 143 5.81 -4.91 10.09
CA ILE A 143 6.35 -5.96 9.22
C ILE A 143 7.23 -6.90 10.03
N SER A 144 8.04 -6.38 10.97
CA SER A 144 8.87 -7.24 11.81
C SER A 144 8.02 -8.19 12.65
N ALA A 145 6.94 -7.69 13.29
CA ALA A 145 6.01 -8.53 14.04
C ALA A 145 5.33 -9.58 13.15
N ALA A 146 4.90 -9.20 11.94
CA ALA A 146 4.30 -10.14 10.99
C ALA A 146 5.28 -11.23 10.54
N VAL A 147 6.52 -10.86 10.19
CA VAL A 147 7.56 -11.82 9.80
C VAL A 147 7.85 -12.80 10.93
N ASP A 148 8.04 -12.31 12.15
CA ASP A 148 8.36 -13.17 13.29
C ASP A 148 7.19 -14.09 13.63
N TYR A 149 5.96 -13.58 13.61
CA TYR A 149 4.76 -14.39 13.82
C TYR A 149 4.63 -15.51 12.78
N ILE A 150 4.81 -15.21 11.49
CA ILE A 150 4.71 -16.19 10.41
C ILE A 150 5.79 -17.27 10.57
N LEU A 151 7.02 -16.88 10.83
CA LEU A 151 8.11 -17.82 11.00
C LEU A 151 7.90 -18.73 12.22
N GLN A 152 7.36 -18.20 13.32
CA GLN A 152 6.97 -18.99 14.49
C GLN A 152 5.80 -19.93 14.15
N ALA A 153 4.77 -19.48 13.47
CA ALA A 153 3.58 -20.26 13.13
C ALA A 153 3.87 -21.40 12.14
N THR A 154 4.79 -21.18 11.21
CA THR A 154 5.16 -22.16 10.18
C THR A 154 6.31 -23.08 10.59
N GLY A 155 7.15 -22.67 11.55
CA GLY A 155 8.41 -23.33 11.90
C GLY A 155 9.55 -23.09 10.90
N GLU A 156 9.32 -22.25 9.90
CA GLU A 156 10.32 -21.91 8.89
C GLU A 156 11.31 -20.86 9.39
N LYS A 157 12.54 -20.87 8.86
CA LYS A 157 13.57 -19.87 9.18
C LYS A 157 13.48 -18.63 8.28
N ARG A 158 12.88 -18.74 7.14
CA ARG A 158 12.77 -17.69 6.12
C ARG A 158 11.45 -17.78 5.37
N LEU A 159 10.95 -16.64 4.93
CA LEU A 159 9.76 -16.52 4.10
C LEU A 159 10.06 -15.69 2.84
N SER A 160 9.21 -15.78 1.83
CA SER A 160 9.23 -14.87 0.70
C SER A 160 8.31 -13.67 0.97
N VAL A 161 8.66 -12.49 0.45
CA VAL A 161 7.82 -11.29 0.60
C VAL A 161 7.49 -10.72 -0.77
N ILE A 162 6.22 -10.35 -0.97
CA ILE A 162 5.78 -9.58 -2.13
C ILE A 162 5.22 -8.27 -1.61
N GLY A 163 5.94 -7.18 -1.86
CA GLY A 163 5.50 -5.82 -1.52
C GLY A 163 4.92 -5.12 -2.74
N PHE A 164 3.88 -4.31 -2.54
CA PHE A 164 3.33 -3.43 -3.56
C PHE A 164 3.45 -1.97 -3.13
N SER A 165 3.96 -1.09 -4.03
CA SER A 165 4.01 0.36 -3.80
C SER A 165 4.69 0.72 -2.47
N GLU A 166 4.03 1.41 -1.52
CA GLU A 166 4.54 1.70 -0.18
C GLU A 166 4.95 0.44 0.60
N GLY A 167 4.30 -0.72 0.33
CA GLY A 167 4.72 -1.99 0.90
C GLY A 167 6.16 -2.35 0.54
N THR A 168 6.69 -1.85 -0.59
CA THR A 168 8.11 -2.00 -0.95
C THR A 168 8.99 -1.02 -0.19
N THR A 169 8.52 0.23 0.01
CA THR A 169 9.22 1.27 0.78
C THR A 169 9.52 0.81 2.20
N SER A 170 8.49 0.28 2.87
CA SER A 170 8.61 -0.23 4.23
C SER A 170 9.50 -1.49 4.32
N MET A 171 9.54 -2.33 3.28
CA MET A 171 10.48 -3.47 3.24
C MET A 171 11.94 -3.01 3.10
N TYR A 172 12.24 -1.98 2.29
CA TYR A 172 13.60 -1.43 2.25
C TYR A 172 13.96 -0.81 3.60
N ALA A 173 13.05 -0.06 4.21
CA ALA A 173 13.25 0.50 5.54
C ALA A 173 13.50 -0.61 6.59
N LEU A 174 12.80 -1.74 6.54
CA LEU A 174 13.03 -2.89 7.43
C LEU A 174 14.47 -3.41 7.32
N GLY A 175 14.95 -3.68 6.09
CA GLY A 175 16.32 -4.18 5.89
C GLY A 175 17.41 -3.20 6.34
N ILE A 176 17.09 -1.89 6.44
CA ILE A 176 18.01 -0.86 6.94
C ILE A 176 17.96 -0.75 8.46
N LEU A 177 16.75 -0.71 9.03
CA LEU A 177 16.52 -0.41 10.46
C LEU A 177 16.68 -1.63 11.36
N LYS A 178 16.38 -2.81 10.83
CA LYS A 178 16.52 -4.11 11.48
C LYS A 178 17.28 -5.07 10.53
N PRO A 179 18.62 -4.91 10.41
CA PRO A 179 19.41 -5.64 9.40
C PRO A 179 19.29 -7.17 9.46
N GLU A 180 18.99 -7.72 10.62
CA GLU A 180 18.77 -9.15 10.85
C GLU A 180 17.60 -9.73 10.05
N TYR A 181 16.65 -8.88 9.63
CA TYR A 181 15.52 -9.32 8.81
C TYR A 181 15.91 -9.57 7.35
N ASN A 182 17.06 -9.05 6.89
CA ASN A 182 17.55 -9.40 5.56
C ASN A 182 17.77 -10.92 5.41
N ASP A 183 18.19 -11.59 6.47
CA ASP A 183 18.44 -13.04 6.48
C ASP A 183 17.15 -13.87 6.63
N LYS A 184 16.07 -13.27 7.15
CA LYS A 184 14.75 -13.92 7.27
C LYS A 184 13.96 -13.92 5.95
N VAL A 185 14.40 -13.17 4.93
CA VAL A 185 13.73 -13.06 3.63
C VAL A 185 14.45 -13.87 2.56
N LYS A 186 13.75 -14.89 2.01
CA LYS A 186 14.25 -15.71 0.88
C LYS A 186 14.42 -14.85 -0.38
N ILE A 187 13.39 -14.07 -0.68
CA ILE A 187 13.34 -13.07 -1.75
C ILE A 187 12.28 -12.02 -1.44
N HIS A 188 12.57 -10.76 -1.71
CA HIS A 188 11.61 -9.66 -1.77
C HIS A 188 11.25 -9.36 -3.23
N VAL A 189 10.03 -9.66 -3.65
CA VAL A 189 9.49 -9.27 -4.95
C VAL A 189 8.79 -7.93 -4.81
N SER A 190 9.42 -6.89 -5.34
CA SER A 190 8.94 -5.51 -5.27
C SER A 190 8.11 -5.18 -6.51
N LEU A 191 6.80 -4.98 -6.32
CA LEU A 191 5.84 -4.59 -7.35
C LEU A 191 5.63 -3.07 -7.30
N ALA A 192 5.81 -2.37 -8.42
CA ALA A 192 5.76 -0.91 -8.49
C ALA A 192 6.61 -0.25 -7.37
N PRO A 193 7.93 -0.50 -7.30
CA PRO A 193 8.79 -0.11 -6.19
C PRO A 193 8.81 1.40 -5.94
N VAL A 194 8.55 1.84 -4.72
CA VAL A 194 8.61 3.27 -4.33
C VAL A 194 9.74 3.48 -3.32
N CYS A 195 10.72 4.29 -3.70
CA CYS A 195 11.81 4.77 -2.85
C CYS A 195 12.20 6.20 -3.25
N TYR A 196 12.28 6.45 -4.54
CA TYR A 196 12.47 7.76 -5.14
C TYR A 196 11.22 8.16 -5.91
N MET A 197 10.86 9.45 -5.89
CA MET A 197 9.71 10.01 -6.60
C MET A 197 10.12 11.30 -7.35
N TYR A 198 11.34 11.33 -7.88
CA TYR A 198 11.91 12.53 -8.54
C TYR A 198 11.38 12.75 -9.95
N HIS A 199 10.95 11.67 -10.63
CA HIS A 199 10.49 11.67 -12.03
C HIS A 199 9.00 11.35 -12.16
N THR A 200 8.22 11.52 -11.09
CA THR A 200 6.77 11.35 -11.14
C THR A 200 6.13 12.28 -12.18
N ARG A 201 4.99 11.86 -12.72
CA ARG A 201 4.30 12.62 -13.77
C ARG A 201 3.61 13.87 -13.21
N PRO A 202 3.25 14.87 -14.05
CA PRO A 202 2.90 16.23 -13.60
C PRO A 202 1.86 16.29 -12.46
N ILE A 203 0.79 15.47 -12.49
CA ILE A 203 -0.23 15.52 -11.43
C ILE A 203 0.33 15.03 -10.11
N THR A 204 1.00 13.87 -10.11
CA THR A 204 1.65 13.31 -8.92
C THR A 204 2.77 14.23 -8.44
N LEU A 205 3.56 14.78 -9.35
CA LEU A 205 4.60 15.77 -9.02
C LEU A 205 4.01 16.99 -8.33
N ASN A 206 2.88 17.51 -8.80
CA ASN A 206 2.21 18.65 -8.17
C ASN A 206 1.73 18.31 -6.74
N ILE A 207 1.20 17.11 -6.51
CA ILE A 207 0.84 16.67 -5.16
C ILE A 207 2.08 16.65 -4.26
N VAL A 208 3.17 16.05 -4.72
CA VAL A 208 4.45 15.99 -4.00
C VAL A 208 5.00 17.39 -3.71
N GLN A 209 5.02 18.29 -4.68
CA GLN A 209 5.52 19.66 -4.51
C GLN A 209 4.68 20.49 -3.54
N ASN A 210 3.40 20.17 -3.38
CA ASN A 210 2.49 20.87 -2.47
C ASN A 210 2.19 20.08 -1.19
N ILE A 211 2.94 19.01 -0.93
CA ILE A 211 2.65 18.11 0.21
C ILE A 211 2.68 18.84 1.57
N GLU A 212 3.52 19.86 1.72
CA GLU A 212 3.58 20.69 2.92
C GLU A 212 2.29 21.49 3.12
N HIS A 213 1.76 22.11 2.05
CA HIS A 213 0.50 22.84 2.11
C HIS A 213 -0.69 21.91 2.41
N ILE A 214 -0.67 20.71 1.82
CA ILE A 214 -1.68 19.67 2.10
C ILE A 214 -1.60 19.26 3.57
N ASN A 215 -0.40 19.00 4.10
CA ASN A 215 -0.19 18.66 5.50
C ASN A 215 -0.68 19.76 6.45
N ARG A 216 -0.36 21.03 6.17
CA ARG A 216 -0.85 22.17 6.97
C ARG A 216 -2.36 22.29 6.94
N GLY A 217 -2.99 22.07 5.77
CA GLY A 217 -4.45 22.06 5.66
C GLY A 217 -5.09 20.95 6.50
N LEU A 218 -4.54 19.74 6.48
CA LEU A 218 -5.00 18.63 7.30
C LEU A 218 -4.82 18.89 8.81
N LEU A 219 -3.71 19.54 9.20
CA LEU A 219 -3.49 19.97 10.59
C LEU A 219 -4.55 20.98 11.06
N LEU A 220 -4.85 22.00 10.25
CA LEU A 220 -5.88 22.99 10.57
C LEU A 220 -7.27 22.38 10.72
N LEU A 221 -7.53 21.26 10.04
CA LEU A 221 -8.78 20.50 10.14
C LEU A 221 -8.74 19.43 11.25
N ASN A 222 -7.68 19.37 12.05
CA ASN A 222 -7.44 18.32 13.06
C ASN A 222 -7.59 16.90 12.48
N SER A 223 -7.11 16.69 11.23
CA SER A 223 -7.29 15.46 10.48
C SER A 223 -6.02 14.62 10.54
N ASN A 224 -5.83 13.86 11.61
CA ASN A 224 -4.69 12.95 11.80
C ASN A 224 -4.89 11.62 11.05
N GLU A 225 -6.13 11.17 10.90
CA GLU A 225 -6.55 10.08 10.03
C GLU A 225 -6.92 10.61 8.65
N VAL A 226 -6.34 10.05 7.58
CA VAL A 226 -6.54 10.51 6.20
C VAL A 226 -7.19 9.41 5.37
N LEU A 227 -8.27 9.79 4.64
CA LEU A 227 -9.00 8.90 3.74
C LEU A 227 -9.37 7.56 4.42
N SER A 228 -9.83 7.68 5.66
CA SER A 228 -10.29 6.56 6.47
C SER A 228 -11.47 5.84 5.82
N PHE A 229 -11.49 4.52 5.97
CA PHE A 229 -12.64 3.69 5.59
C PHE A 229 -13.93 4.10 6.33
N TYR A 230 -13.81 4.69 7.51
CA TYR A 230 -14.94 5.11 8.37
C TYR A 230 -15.27 6.61 8.24
N SER A 231 -14.55 7.36 7.41
CA SER A 231 -14.70 8.81 7.28
C SER A 231 -15.91 9.23 6.44
N ALA A 232 -16.30 10.51 6.60
CA ALA A 232 -17.26 11.14 5.70
C ALA A 232 -16.79 11.13 4.23
N ALA A 233 -15.46 11.17 4.02
CA ALA A 233 -14.82 11.03 2.71
C ALA A 233 -15.14 9.70 2.05
N LYS A 234 -15.05 8.60 2.79
CA LYS A 234 -15.39 7.28 2.29
C LYS A 234 -16.88 7.21 1.94
N LYS A 235 -17.75 7.73 2.80
CA LYS A 235 -19.20 7.79 2.53
C LYS A 235 -19.51 8.57 1.25
N LEU A 236 -18.82 9.71 1.02
CA LEU A 236 -18.97 10.49 -0.20
C LEU A 236 -18.42 9.73 -1.42
N SER A 237 -17.27 9.08 -1.29
CA SER A 237 -16.70 8.19 -2.31
C SER A 237 -17.67 7.06 -2.65
N ASP A 238 -18.28 6.42 -1.65
CA ASP A 238 -19.25 5.35 -1.87
C ASP A 238 -20.47 5.85 -2.66
N VAL A 239 -20.97 7.04 -2.32
CA VAL A 239 -22.11 7.63 -3.06
C VAL A 239 -21.73 8.06 -4.48
N SER A 240 -20.51 8.56 -4.69
CA SER A 240 -20.10 9.18 -5.95
C SER A 240 -19.39 8.20 -6.88
N CYS A 241 -18.48 7.37 -6.35
CA CYS A 241 -17.59 6.50 -7.13
C CYS A 241 -18.19 5.12 -7.42
N ILE A 242 -19.20 4.72 -6.67
CA ILE A 242 -19.90 3.43 -6.85
C ILE A 242 -21.04 3.54 -7.87
N ARG A 243 -21.45 4.77 -8.19
CA ARG A 243 -22.43 4.98 -9.26
C ARG A 243 -21.88 4.54 -10.60
N GLU A 244 -22.62 3.68 -11.31
CA GLU A 244 -22.28 3.13 -12.63
C GLU A 244 -21.30 3.99 -13.46
N LYS A 245 -21.57 4.29 -14.69
CA LYS A 245 -20.66 5.02 -15.58
C LYS A 245 -20.18 6.37 -15.01
N VAL A 246 -21.03 7.10 -14.29
CA VAL A 246 -20.69 8.43 -13.73
C VAL A 246 -19.57 8.29 -12.68
N GLY A 247 -19.67 7.29 -11.80
CA GLY A 247 -18.64 7.03 -10.80
C GLY A 247 -17.32 6.56 -11.41
N TYR A 248 -17.40 5.70 -12.42
CA TYR A 248 -16.24 5.25 -13.18
C TYR A 248 -15.52 6.42 -13.86
N ASP A 249 -16.28 7.26 -14.59
CA ASP A 249 -15.71 8.41 -15.31
C ASP A 249 -15.11 9.44 -14.34
N LEU A 250 -15.78 9.74 -13.23
CA LEU A 250 -15.32 10.73 -12.25
C LEU A 250 -14.13 10.21 -11.44
N CYS A 251 -14.27 9.06 -10.82
CA CYS A 251 -13.30 8.59 -9.83
C CYS A 251 -12.12 7.86 -10.48
N LEU A 252 -12.38 6.87 -11.34
CA LEU A 252 -11.29 6.15 -11.98
C LEU A 252 -10.61 6.98 -13.06
N LEU A 253 -11.37 7.47 -14.05
CA LEU A 253 -10.79 8.18 -15.19
C LEU A 253 -10.39 9.61 -14.85
N GLY A 254 -11.16 10.31 -14.01
CA GLY A 254 -10.94 11.71 -13.67
C GLY A 254 -9.92 11.95 -12.56
N ILE A 255 -9.74 11.01 -11.63
CA ILE A 255 -8.89 11.17 -10.44
C ILE A 255 -7.79 10.10 -10.39
N ILE A 256 -8.15 8.82 -10.36
CA ILE A 256 -7.20 7.75 -10.04
C ILE A 256 -6.18 7.54 -11.16
N LEU A 257 -6.62 7.27 -12.39
CA LEU A 257 -5.71 7.02 -13.50
C LEU A 257 -4.82 8.22 -13.90
N PRO A 258 -5.26 9.48 -13.81
CA PRO A 258 -4.38 10.62 -13.99
C PRO A 258 -3.21 10.66 -13.00
N VAL A 259 -3.41 10.19 -11.77
CA VAL A 259 -2.37 10.11 -10.72
C VAL A 259 -1.49 8.87 -10.90
N THR A 260 -2.12 7.71 -11.09
CA THR A 260 -1.45 6.40 -11.04
C THR A 260 -0.91 5.93 -12.39
N GLY A 261 -1.40 6.50 -13.49
CA GLY A 261 -1.19 5.95 -14.82
C GLY A 261 -1.99 4.67 -15.03
N GLY A 262 -1.92 4.13 -16.23
CA GLY A 262 -2.57 2.87 -16.57
C GLY A 262 -3.51 2.97 -17.76
N ASP A 263 -3.98 1.81 -18.21
CA ASP A 263 -4.93 1.68 -19.28
C ASP A 263 -6.34 1.43 -18.70
N LYS A 264 -7.30 2.29 -19.08
CA LYS A 264 -8.69 2.14 -18.66
C LYS A 264 -9.32 0.79 -19.05
N ARG A 265 -8.80 0.14 -20.10
CA ARG A 265 -9.24 -1.18 -20.55
C ARG A 265 -8.87 -2.32 -19.61
N GLU A 266 -7.91 -2.08 -18.72
CA GLU A 266 -7.45 -3.05 -17.72
C GLU A 266 -8.27 -3.03 -16.41
N ILE A 267 -9.07 -1.96 -16.20
CA ILE A 267 -9.90 -1.80 -15.01
C ILE A 267 -11.33 -1.52 -15.47
N GLU A 268 -12.14 -2.56 -15.54
CA GLU A 268 -13.53 -2.50 -16.00
C GLU A 268 -14.39 -1.71 -15.02
N GLU A 269 -15.49 -1.15 -15.50
CA GLU A 269 -16.43 -0.36 -14.70
C GLU A 269 -16.95 -1.13 -13.48
N GLU A 270 -17.44 -2.35 -13.68
CA GLU A 270 -17.95 -3.19 -12.59
C GLU A 270 -16.87 -3.48 -11.54
N PHE A 271 -15.65 -3.83 -11.99
CA PHE A 271 -14.53 -4.03 -11.09
C PHE A 271 -14.15 -2.75 -10.34
N SER A 272 -14.14 -1.60 -11.02
CA SER A 272 -13.86 -0.31 -10.38
C SER A 272 -14.84 -0.03 -9.24
N ARG A 273 -16.13 -0.32 -9.44
CA ARG A 273 -17.17 -0.18 -8.41
C ARG A 273 -16.93 -1.10 -7.22
N ALA A 274 -16.57 -2.37 -7.48
CA ALA A 274 -16.19 -3.29 -6.41
C ALA A 274 -14.96 -2.80 -5.65
N ALA A 275 -13.90 -2.37 -6.37
CA ALA A 275 -12.67 -1.86 -5.76
C ALA A 275 -12.91 -0.61 -4.90
N MET A 276 -13.81 0.29 -5.29
CA MET A 276 -14.18 1.46 -4.49
C MET A 276 -14.88 1.07 -3.16
N GLY A 277 -15.48 -0.11 -3.05
CA GLY A 277 -15.98 -0.66 -1.80
C GLY A 277 -14.88 -0.94 -0.76
N HIS A 278 -13.62 -1.11 -1.21
CA HIS A 278 -12.44 -1.42 -0.39
C HIS A 278 -11.43 -0.29 -0.30
N PHE A 279 -11.51 0.67 -1.21
CA PHE A 279 -10.57 1.79 -1.31
C PHE A 279 -11.31 3.12 -1.16
N PRO A 280 -10.72 4.13 -0.49
CA PRO A 280 -9.50 4.05 0.31
C PRO A 280 -9.72 3.33 1.65
N ALA A 281 -8.65 2.73 2.21
CA ALA A 281 -8.69 1.98 3.46
C ALA A 281 -8.07 2.72 4.66
N GLY A 282 -7.58 3.94 4.47
CA GLY A 282 -7.04 4.81 5.51
C GLY A 282 -5.52 4.76 5.67
N THR A 283 -4.97 5.84 6.21
CA THR A 283 -3.58 5.99 6.68
C THR A 283 -3.46 7.20 7.61
N SER A 284 -2.28 7.42 8.20
CA SER A 284 -2.02 8.65 8.97
C SER A 284 -1.62 9.82 8.07
N ARG A 285 -1.90 11.03 8.53
CA ARG A 285 -1.41 12.28 7.93
C ARG A 285 0.11 12.30 7.86
N LYS A 286 0.81 11.87 8.92
CA LYS A 286 2.27 11.79 8.98
C LYS A 286 2.82 10.86 7.90
N ASN A 287 2.19 9.72 7.68
CA ASN A 287 2.59 8.77 6.64
C ASN A 287 2.44 9.36 5.23
N LEU A 288 1.28 9.97 4.93
CA LEU A 288 1.07 10.65 3.65
C LEU A 288 2.10 11.75 3.41
N TYR A 289 2.37 12.57 4.45
CA TYR A 289 3.36 13.65 4.36
C TYR A 289 4.78 13.09 4.16
N HIS A 290 5.15 12.03 4.86
CA HIS A 290 6.47 11.41 4.74
C HIS A 290 6.73 10.84 3.33
N LEU A 291 5.74 10.16 2.73
CA LEU A 291 5.83 9.72 1.34
C LEU A 291 6.00 10.91 0.37
N GLY A 292 5.31 12.02 0.61
CA GLY A 292 5.55 13.25 -0.16
C GLY A 292 6.98 13.79 0.01
N GLN A 293 7.56 13.71 1.20
CA GLN A 293 8.94 14.11 1.46
C GLN A 293 9.95 13.29 0.65
N LEU A 294 9.67 12.01 0.33
CA LEU A 294 10.53 11.18 -0.53
C LEU A 294 10.73 11.80 -1.92
N GLY A 295 9.71 12.47 -2.45
CA GLY A 295 9.79 13.14 -3.75
C GLY A 295 10.57 14.46 -3.73
N LEU A 296 10.65 15.12 -2.58
CA LEU A 296 11.36 16.37 -2.39
C LEU A 296 12.79 16.18 -1.85
N ARG A 297 13.06 15.03 -1.23
CA ARG A 297 14.28 14.75 -0.47
C ARG A 297 14.82 13.38 -0.83
N LYS A 298 15.98 13.04 -0.27
CA LYS A 298 16.53 11.69 -0.36
C LYS A 298 15.77 10.74 0.57
N PHE A 299 15.83 9.44 0.30
CA PHE A 299 15.25 8.40 1.17
C PHE A 299 15.82 8.56 2.59
N SER A 300 15.00 8.98 3.53
CA SER A 300 15.40 9.39 4.88
C SER A 300 14.30 9.12 5.90
N HIS A 301 14.61 9.27 7.17
CA HIS A 301 13.62 9.40 8.22
C HIS A 301 12.73 10.61 8.02
N PHE A 302 11.63 10.70 8.77
CA PHE A 302 10.67 11.80 8.70
C PHE A 302 11.34 13.13 9.01
N ASP A 303 11.10 14.15 8.18
CA ASP A 303 11.60 15.50 8.41
C ASP A 303 10.58 16.33 9.19
N TYR A 304 10.88 16.56 10.44
CA TYR A 304 10.08 17.41 11.34
C TYR A 304 10.37 18.92 11.17
N GLY A 305 11.36 19.30 10.33
CA GLY A 305 11.95 20.64 10.28
C GLY A 305 13.14 20.78 11.23
N SER A 306 14.04 21.75 10.94
CA SER A 306 15.38 21.84 11.56
C SER A 306 15.35 21.78 13.10
N MET A 307 14.49 22.56 13.74
CA MET A 307 14.44 22.64 15.21
C MET A 307 14.07 21.28 15.83
N GLN A 308 13.02 20.64 15.31
CA GLN A 308 12.55 19.36 15.86
C GLN A 308 13.43 18.19 15.43
N ASN A 309 14.05 18.25 14.23
CA ASN A 309 15.07 17.27 13.82
C ASN A 309 16.26 17.27 14.79
N LYS A 310 16.70 18.45 15.26
CA LYS A 310 17.74 18.56 16.28
C LYS A 310 17.36 17.85 17.58
N ALA A 311 16.13 18.02 18.02
CA ALA A 311 15.62 17.37 19.23
C ALA A 311 15.52 15.84 19.08
N VAL A 312 15.06 15.36 17.92
CA VAL A 312 14.80 13.92 17.68
C VAL A 312 16.04 13.19 17.19
N TYR A 313 16.85 13.79 16.33
CA TYR A 313 17.98 13.14 15.64
C TYR A 313 19.35 13.69 16.00
N GLY A 314 19.42 14.81 16.73
CA GLY A 314 20.67 15.51 17.00
C GLY A 314 21.25 16.30 15.81
N THR A 315 20.53 16.39 14.68
CA THR A 315 20.96 17.04 13.43
C THR A 315 19.84 17.88 12.83
N ASP A 316 20.17 18.92 12.05
CA ASP A 316 19.19 19.82 11.43
C ASP A 316 18.34 19.14 10.31
N THR A 317 18.83 18.03 9.79
CA THR A 317 18.17 17.25 8.73
C THR A 317 17.98 15.81 9.16
N PRO A 318 16.92 15.12 8.69
CA PRO A 318 16.70 13.73 9.08
C PRO A 318 17.80 12.82 8.56
N PRO A 319 18.17 11.76 9.32
CA PRO A 319 19.14 10.77 8.88
C PRO A 319 18.67 10.05 7.60
N LYS A 320 19.61 9.78 6.70
CA LYS A 320 19.33 9.01 5.47
C LYS A 320 19.13 7.54 5.79
N LEU A 321 18.18 6.92 5.11
CA LEU A 321 18.02 5.48 5.07
C LEU A 321 18.95 4.91 4.00
N ASN A 322 20.05 4.28 4.42
CA ASN A 322 21.10 3.80 3.52
C ASN A 322 20.71 2.46 2.87
N LEU A 323 20.32 2.50 1.59
CA LEU A 323 19.91 1.34 0.79
C LEU A 323 21.00 0.25 0.66
N ALA A 324 22.30 0.59 0.83
CA ALA A 324 23.37 -0.41 0.83
C ALA A 324 23.24 -1.45 1.97
N LYS A 325 22.42 -1.15 3.00
CA LYS A 325 22.12 -2.10 4.07
C LYS A 325 21.01 -3.12 3.73
N VAL A 326 20.31 -2.94 2.62
CA VAL A 326 19.26 -3.87 2.16
C VAL A 326 19.94 -5.03 1.42
N THR A 327 20.40 -6.03 2.16
CA THR A 327 21.15 -7.16 1.60
C THR A 327 20.26 -8.34 1.18
N MET A 328 18.96 -8.33 1.51
CA MET A 328 18.02 -9.34 1.05
C MET A 328 17.94 -9.35 -0.49
N LYS A 329 17.79 -10.57 -1.06
CA LYS A 329 17.59 -10.70 -2.50
C LYS A 329 16.33 -9.96 -2.94
N THR A 330 16.46 -9.01 -3.87
CA THR A 330 15.36 -8.16 -4.31
C THR A 330 15.13 -8.31 -5.81
N ALA A 331 13.89 -8.59 -6.21
CA ALA A 331 13.44 -8.52 -7.60
C ALA A 331 12.56 -7.29 -7.80
N LEU A 332 12.92 -6.40 -8.72
CA LEU A 332 12.20 -5.17 -9.01
C LEU A 332 11.35 -5.34 -10.27
N ILE A 333 10.04 -5.12 -10.16
CA ILE A 333 9.10 -5.18 -11.28
C ILE A 333 8.41 -3.82 -11.40
N VAL A 334 8.66 -3.11 -12.50
CA VAL A 334 8.14 -1.76 -12.76
C VAL A 334 7.27 -1.73 -14.02
N GLY A 335 6.17 -0.98 -14.00
CA GLY A 335 5.29 -0.74 -15.13
C GLY A 335 5.75 0.49 -15.92
N ARG A 336 5.81 0.40 -17.25
CA ARG A 336 6.25 1.53 -18.10
C ARG A 336 5.27 2.70 -18.10
N GLY A 337 3.98 2.42 -17.84
CA GLY A 337 2.93 3.43 -17.71
C GLY A 337 2.74 3.97 -16.29
N ASP A 338 3.52 3.49 -15.32
CA ASP A 338 3.42 3.92 -13.93
C ASP A 338 3.85 5.39 -13.77
N ARG A 339 2.98 6.20 -13.16
CA ARG A 339 3.20 7.63 -12.95
C ARG A 339 3.71 7.97 -11.57
N ILE A 340 3.70 7.00 -10.65
CA ILE A 340 4.21 7.11 -9.27
C ILE A 340 5.59 6.45 -9.20
N SER A 341 5.66 5.14 -9.41
CA SER A 341 6.88 4.34 -9.47
C SER A 341 7.42 4.35 -10.90
N THR A 342 8.08 5.44 -11.30
CA THR A 342 8.53 5.58 -12.68
C THR A 342 9.74 4.70 -12.99
N VAL A 343 9.87 4.26 -14.23
CA VAL A 343 11.05 3.48 -14.68
C VAL A 343 12.36 4.21 -14.33
N LYS A 344 12.39 5.54 -14.44
CA LYS A 344 13.59 6.33 -14.11
C LYS A 344 13.96 6.24 -12.63
N ASP A 345 12.97 6.38 -11.76
CA ASP A 345 13.18 6.30 -10.30
C ASP A 345 13.54 4.88 -9.85
N VAL A 346 12.92 3.85 -10.47
CA VAL A 346 13.25 2.45 -10.15
C VAL A 346 14.63 2.05 -10.66
N ARG A 347 15.13 2.65 -11.73
CA ARG A 347 16.53 2.45 -12.16
C ARG A 347 17.51 3.04 -11.15
N LEU A 348 17.23 4.22 -10.58
CA LEU A 348 18.03 4.77 -9.47
C LEU A 348 18.02 3.84 -8.25
N LEU A 349 16.85 3.28 -7.91
CA LEU A 349 16.73 2.31 -6.82
C LEU A 349 17.52 1.03 -7.10
N ARG A 350 17.42 0.49 -8.32
CA ARG A 350 18.17 -0.69 -8.75
C ARG A 350 19.69 -0.49 -8.55
N ASP A 351 20.18 0.67 -8.95
CA ASP A 351 21.60 0.99 -8.89
C ASP A 351 22.09 1.29 -7.46
N ALA A 352 21.16 1.60 -6.53
CA ALA A 352 21.46 1.86 -5.11
C ALA A 352 21.37 0.60 -4.24
N LEU A 353 20.62 -0.44 -4.65
CA LEU A 353 20.45 -1.68 -3.91
C LEU A 353 21.61 -2.65 -4.19
N PRO A 354 22.23 -3.28 -3.16
CA PRO A 354 23.39 -4.13 -3.36
C PRO A 354 23.06 -5.52 -3.94
N ASN A 355 21.81 -5.99 -3.83
CA ASN A 355 21.45 -7.37 -4.16
C ASN A 355 20.16 -7.46 -5.00
N VAL A 356 20.17 -6.81 -6.18
CA VAL A 356 19.08 -6.91 -7.15
C VAL A 356 19.29 -8.15 -8.02
N VAL A 357 18.51 -9.20 -7.75
CA VAL A 357 18.60 -10.48 -8.46
C VAL A 357 17.81 -10.52 -9.77
N LYS A 358 16.86 -9.60 -9.95
CA LYS A 358 16.08 -9.43 -11.17
C LYS A 358 15.53 -8.00 -11.29
N TYR A 359 15.55 -7.45 -12.50
CA TYR A 359 14.89 -6.19 -12.86
C TYR A 359 14.02 -6.42 -14.10
N ILE A 360 12.76 -6.03 -14.04
CA ILE A 360 11.77 -6.25 -15.10
C ILE A 360 10.98 -4.96 -15.34
N GLU A 361 10.95 -4.51 -16.60
CA GLU A 361 10.05 -3.48 -17.09
C GLU A 361 8.88 -4.13 -17.81
N LEU A 362 7.68 -4.04 -17.23
CA LEU A 362 6.48 -4.69 -17.78
C LEU A 362 5.96 -3.95 -19.01
N GLN A 363 5.61 -4.73 -20.01
CA GLN A 363 4.82 -4.33 -21.16
C GLN A 363 3.32 -4.58 -20.89
N PRO A 364 2.39 -3.83 -21.53
CA PRO A 364 2.61 -2.73 -22.49
C PRO A 364 3.07 -1.42 -21.81
N ASP A 365 3.43 -0.43 -22.62
CA ASP A 365 3.84 0.91 -22.13
C ASP A 365 2.74 1.63 -21.34
N SER A 366 1.50 1.15 -21.40
CA SER A 366 0.37 1.61 -20.59
C SER A 366 0.22 0.87 -19.25
N PHE A 367 1.11 -0.08 -18.88
CA PHE A 367 1.01 -0.78 -17.60
C PHE A 367 1.32 0.17 -16.44
N GLY A 368 0.27 0.65 -15.78
CA GLY A 368 0.35 1.66 -14.72
C GLY A 368 0.38 1.07 -13.31
N HIS A 369 0.39 1.97 -12.32
CA HIS A 369 0.59 1.63 -10.91
C HIS A 369 -0.44 0.64 -10.36
N LEU A 370 -1.73 0.90 -10.55
CA LEU A 370 -2.80 0.02 -10.06
C LEU A 370 -2.98 -1.25 -10.91
N ASN A 371 -2.41 -1.31 -12.11
CA ASN A 371 -2.48 -2.53 -12.90
C ASN A 371 -1.82 -3.73 -12.19
N PHE A 372 -0.82 -3.50 -11.33
CA PHE A 372 -0.17 -4.56 -10.56
C PHE A 372 -1.14 -5.40 -9.72
N VAL A 373 -2.19 -4.79 -9.20
CA VAL A 373 -3.14 -5.44 -8.27
C VAL A 373 -4.58 -5.43 -8.81
N TRP A 374 -4.94 -4.46 -9.69
CA TRP A 374 -6.29 -4.29 -10.21
C TRP A 374 -6.43 -4.58 -11.72
N GLY A 375 -5.33 -4.78 -12.45
CA GLY A 375 -5.36 -5.06 -13.88
C GLY A 375 -5.92 -6.46 -14.18
N ARG A 376 -6.91 -6.54 -15.11
CA ARG A 376 -7.57 -7.80 -15.47
C ARG A 376 -6.62 -8.81 -16.12
N ASN A 377 -5.61 -8.31 -16.84
CA ASN A 377 -4.63 -9.16 -17.54
C ASN A 377 -3.34 -9.38 -16.75
N THR A 378 -3.20 -8.80 -15.55
CA THR A 378 -1.99 -8.89 -14.73
C THR A 378 -1.59 -10.32 -14.40
N HIS A 379 -2.56 -11.21 -14.20
CA HIS A 379 -2.32 -12.63 -13.96
C HIS A 379 -1.60 -13.34 -15.13
N ARG A 380 -1.77 -12.86 -16.35
CA ARG A 380 -1.07 -13.40 -17.53
C ARG A 380 0.27 -12.70 -17.78
N LEU A 381 0.32 -11.39 -17.55
CA LEU A 381 1.48 -10.56 -17.88
C LEU A 381 2.60 -10.67 -16.84
N MET A 382 2.25 -10.77 -15.55
CA MET A 382 3.19 -10.62 -14.45
C MET A 382 3.34 -11.88 -13.59
N PHE A 383 2.25 -12.57 -13.23
CA PHE A 383 2.31 -13.64 -12.25
C PHE A 383 3.23 -14.81 -12.62
N PRO A 384 3.37 -15.23 -13.91
CA PRO A 384 4.35 -16.26 -14.27
C PRO A 384 5.78 -15.91 -13.87
N MET A 385 6.14 -14.61 -13.92
CA MET A 385 7.46 -14.12 -13.50
C MET A 385 7.63 -14.20 -11.99
N ILE A 386 6.58 -13.83 -11.22
CA ILE A 386 6.57 -13.94 -9.75
C ILE A 386 6.74 -15.39 -9.33
N PHE A 387 5.94 -16.30 -9.89
CA PHE A 387 6.03 -17.74 -9.55
C PHE A 387 7.41 -18.32 -9.87
N LYS A 388 8.00 -17.95 -11.01
CA LYS A 388 9.36 -18.37 -11.35
C LYS A 388 10.41 -17.87 -10.35
N LEU A 389 10.24 -16.64 -9.84
CA LEU A 389 11.13 -16.10 -8.81
C LEU A 389 10.96 -16.84 -7.49
N LEU A 390 9.72 -17.08 -7.04
CA LEU A 390 9.44 -17.79 -5.79
C LEU A 390 9.97 -19.22 -5.83
N GLU A 391 9.81 -19.95 -6.96
CA GLU A 391 10.36 -21.31 -7.11
C GLU A 391 11.89 -21.31 -7.13
N LYS A 392 12.52 -20.32 -7.74
CA LYS A 392 13.99 -20.23 -7.81
C LYS A 392 14.62 -19.99 -6.44
N TYR A 393 13.93 -19.30 -5.54
CA TYR A 393 14.45 -18.89 -4.22
C TYR A 393 13.68 -19.52 -3.05
N LYS A 394 13.09 -20.71 -3.28
CA LYS A 394 12.38 -21.49 -2.25
C LYS A 394 13.30 -21.99 -1.13
#